data_b43780c00057aeba5bb43483a32e11d3
#
_entry.id   b43780c00057aeba5bb43483a32e11d3
#
_cell.length_a   1.000
_cell.length_b   1.000
_cell.length_c   1.000
_cell.angle_alpha   90.00
_cell.angle_beta   90.00
_cell.angle_gamma   90.00
#
_symmetry.space_group_name_H-M   'P 1'
#
loop_
_entity.id
_entity.type
_entity.pdbx_description
1 polymer ?
#
loop_
_entity_poly.entity_id
_entity_poly.type
_entity_poly.pdbx_seq_one_letter_code
_entity_poly.pdbx_strand_id
1 'polypeptide(L)'
;MENIQKSSKLQKLLLLTIALIGIAIGVANLYGQEVATVVSLSIYIPVTISLVVLSVIISKRFGIKGDHGKAWILFLIFAITWFAAERITLYNNLVLGEEPFPSEADAFWLAGYPFLFVFMIFYLKPLKNAIAKKMILFAIAISMSLLTLSLYIISLGEVDFNSLEFVVGLSYPIADSIVLIPAIIGLTLFFGGKVNFLWSLMCIGIVIEAIADTGFLLASLDDTYYEGHPVDILFNWYYAIFSFGVYHHITVFKDHRKDPYKNVQELR
;
A
#
# COMPACT_ATOMS: atom_id res chain seq x y z
N MET A 1 -10.50 -26.72 -11.00
CA MET A 1 -11.77 -26.05 -10.68
C MET A 1 -11.75 -25.44 -9.26
N GLU A 2 -11.29 -26.13 -8.22
CA GLU A 2 -11.27 -25.64 -6.83
C GLU A 2 -10.50 -24.32 -6.64
N ASN A 3 -9.31 -24.18 -7.26
CA ASN A 3 -8.49 -22.97 -7.18
C ASN A 3 -9.14 -21.75 -7.85
N ILE A 4 -9.87 -21.93 -8.94
CA ILE A 4 -10.58 -20.85 -9.64
C ILE A 4 -11.76 -20.36 -8.78
N GLN A 5 -12.48 -21.28 -8.15
CA GLN A 5 -13.62 -20.95 -7.28
C GLN A 5 -13.16 -20.24 -6.00
N LYS A 6 -12.00 -20.62 -5.46
CA LYS A 6 -11.40 -19.99 -4.27
C LYS A 6 -10.90 -18.57 -4.57
N SER A 7 -10.27 -18.35 -5.73
CA SER A 7 -9.88 -17.01 -6.21
C SER A 7 -11.09 -16.09 -6.38
N SER A 8 -12.17 -16.58 -6.98
CA SER A 8 -13.41 -15.81 -7.17
C SER A 8 -14.08 -15.41 -5.85
N LYS A 9 -14.06 -16.28 -4.83
CA LYS A 9 -14.58 -15.94 -3.49
C LYS A 9 -13.75 -14.84 -2.83
N LEU A 10 -12.42 -14.90 -2.94
CA LEU A 10 -11.54 -13.89 -2.36
C LEU A 10 -11.70 -12.53 -3.03
N GLN A 11 -11.85 -12.49 -4.36
CA GLN A 11 -12.13 -11.27 -5.10
C GLN A 11 -13.45 -10.62 -4.67
N LYS A 12 -14.51 -11.42 -4.51
CA LYS A 12 -15.82 -10.95 -4.02
C LYS A 12 -15.71 -10.39 -2.59
N LEU A 13 -14.94 -11.05 -1.73
CA LEU A 13 -14.73 -10.58 -0.36
C LEU A 13 -13.95 -9.26 -0.34
N LEU A 14 -12.90 -9.12 -1.17
CA LEU A 14 -12.17 -7.86 -1.32
C LEU A 14 -13.11 -6.72 -1.77
N LEU A 15 -13.90 -6.95 -2.83
CA LEU A 15 -14.84 -5.95 -3.32
C LEU A 15 -15.88 -5.55 -2.27
N LEU A 16 -16.38 -6.53 -1.50
CA LEU A 16 -17.31 -6.26 -0.39
C LEU A 16 -16.62 -5.44 0.71
N THR A 17 -15.39 -5.78 1.08
CA THR A 17 -14.63 -5.04 2.09
C THR A 17 -14.39 -3.59 1.66
N ILE A 18 -13.96 -3.36 0.42
CA ILE A 18 -13.76 -2.02 -0.15
C ILE A 18 -15.09 -1.24 -0.15
N ALA A 19 -16.19 -1.87 -0.60
CA ALA A 19 -17.50 -1.23 -0.60
C ALA A 19 -17.96 -0.86 0.81
N LEU A 20 -17.79 -1.76 1.79
CA LEU A 20 -18.19 -1.50 3.19
C LEU A 20 -17.36 -0.37 3.81
N ILE A 21 -16.06 -0.31 3.57
CA ILE A 21 -15.20 0.78 4.04
C ILE A 21 -15.68 2.12 3.42
N GLY A 22 -15.85 2.16 2.10
CA GLY A 22 -16.29 3.37 1.41
C GLY A 22 -17.67 3.85 1.87
N ILE A 23 -18.63 2.93 2.04
CA ILE A 23 -19.98 3.25 2.54
C ILE A 23 -19.91 3.74 3.99
N ALA A 24 -19.14 3.09 4.86
CA ALA A 24 -19.05 3.45 6.27
C ALA A 24 -18.50 4.86 6.46
N ILE A 25 -17.36 5.18 5.85
CA ILE A 25 -16.75 6.52 5.92
C ILE A 25 -17.62 7.54 5.18
N GLY A 26 -18.13 7.22 3.99
CA GLY A 26 -18.99 8.13 3.22
C GLY A 26 -20.29 8.48 3.95
N VAL A 27 -20.94 7.48 4.57
CA VAL A 27 -22.15 7.73 5.38
C VAL A 27 -21.80 8.52 6.65
N ALA A 28 -20.68 8.20 7.33
CA ALA A 28 -20.24 8.93 8.52
C ALA A 28 -20.06 10.42 8.25
N ASN A 29 -19.53 10.78 7.08
CA ASN A 29 -19.38 12.16 6.64
C ASN A 29 -20.72 12.94 6.53
N LEU A 30 -21.84 12.25 6.28
CA LEU A 30 -23.18 12.87 6.28
C LEU A 30 -23.63 13.29 7.68
N TYR A 31 -23.04 12.72 8.74
CA TYR A 31 -23.34 13.05 10.12
C TYR A 31 -22.34 14.04 10.76
N GLY A 32 -21.32 14.47 10.02
CA GLY A 32 -20.34 15.46 10.43
C GLY A 32 -18.93 14.88 10.65
N GLN A 33 -17.97 15.81 10.75
CA GLN A 33 -16.53 15.48 10.83
C GLN A 33 -16.20 14.60 12.03
N GLU A 34 -16.72 14.90 13.23
CA GLU A 34 -16.44 14.10 14.43
C GLU A 34 -16.84 12.63 14.26
N VAL A 35 -17.99 12.36 13.63
CA VAL A 35 -18.46 10.99 13.36
C VAL A 35 -17.57 10.31 12.32
N ALA A 36 -17.18 11.04 11.28
CA ALA A 36 -16.30 10.56 10.23
C ALA A 36 -14.91 10.19 10.79
N THR A 37 -14.34 11.03 11.65
CA THR A 37 -13.06 10.79 12.34
C THR A 37 -13.11 9.50 13.15
N VAL A 38 -14.11 9.34 14.01
CA VAL A 38 -14.24 8.12 14.85
C VAL A 38 -14.39 6.86 13.99
N VAL A 39 -15.19 6.92 12.93
CA VAL A 39 -15.42 5.79 12.03
C VAL A 39 -14.15 5.44 11.25
N SER A 40 -13.47 6.42 10.66
CA SER A 40 -12.22 6.22 9.90
C SER A 40 -11.15 5.61 10.80
N LEU A 41 -10.83 6.23 11.93
CA LEU A 41 -9.85 5.74 12.90
C LEU A 41 -10.17 4.33 13.41
N SER A 42 -11.47 4.03 13.61
CA SER A 42 -11.89 2.68 14.01
C SER A 42 -11.64 1.64 12.94
N ILE A 43 -11.76 1.99 11.65
CA ILE A 43 -11.49 1.08 10.52
C ILE A 43 -9.99 0.86 10.34
N TYR A 44 -9.14 1.89 10.53
CA TYR A 44 -7.69 1.74 10.46
C TYR A 44 -7.15 0.68 11.42
N ILE A 45 -7.78 0.48 12.59
CA ILE A 45 -7.32 -0.52 13.57
C ILE A 45 -7.31 -1.94 12.98
N PRO A 46 -8.44 -2.53 12.54
CA PRO A 46 -8.44 -3.90 12.03
C PRO A 46 -7.70 -4.05 10.69
N VAL A 47 -7.70 -3.06 9.80
CA VAL A 47 -7.04 -3.20 8.50
C VAL A 47 -5.51 -3.19 8.64
N THR A 48 -4.95 -2.31 9.48
CA THR A 48 -3.50 -2.26 9.73
C THR A 48 -3.01 -3.44 10.56
N ILE A 49 -3.77 -3.88 11.58
CA ILE A 49 -3.47 -5.12 12.33
C ILE A 49 -3.47 -6.32 11.39
N SER A 50 -4.44 -6.41 10.47
CA SER A 50 -4.51 -7.51 9.50
C SER A 50 -3.25 -7.56 8.64
N LEU A 51 -2.77 -6.44 8.14
CA LEU A 51 -1.55 -6.36 7.34
C LEU A 51 -0.33 -6.84 8.14
N VAL A 52 -0.16 -6.37 9.39
CA VAL A 52 0.96 -6.80 10.25
C VAL A 52 0.89 -8.30 10.56
N VAL A 53 -0.27 -8.81 10.96
CA VAL A 53 -0.46 -10.24 11.28
C VAL A 53 -0.15 -11.13 10.07
N LEU A 54 -0.66 -10.78 8.90
CA LEU A 54 -0.40 -11.53 7.67
C LEU A 54 1.09 -11.46 7.28
N SER A 55 1.73 -10.30 7.48
CA SER A 55 3.16 -10.11 7.24
C SER A 55 4.03 -10.96 8.19
N VAL A 56 3.63 -11.08 9.47
CA VAL A 56 4.28 -12.00 10.42
C VAL A 56 4.11 -13.46 10.00
N ILE A 57 2.90 -13.86 9.60
CA ILE A 57 2.62 -15.24 9.17
C ILE A 57 3.47 -15.62 7.96
N ILE A 58 3.54 -14.75 6.95
CA ILE A 58 4.30 -15.03 5.74
C ILE A 58 5.81 -15.00 5.99
N SER A 59 6.30 -14.05 6.78
CA SER A 59 7.72 -13.97 7.17
C SER A 59 8.19 -15.20 7.94
N LYS A 60 7.38 -15.68 8.89
CA LYS A 60 7.66 -16.95 9.60
C LYS A 60 7.67 -18.14 8.66
N ARG A 61 6.86 -18.13 7.61
CA ARG A 61 6.76 -19.23 6.65
C ARG A 61 7.99 -19.33 5.76
N PHE A 62 8.46 -18.22 5.21
CA PHE A 62 9.63 -18.18 4.34
C PHE A 62 10.95 -18.15 5.12
N GLY A 63 10.91 -17.77 6.41
CA GLY A 63 12.08 -17.63 7.26
C GLY A 63 12.97 -16.45 6.83
N ILE A 64 14.20 -16.41 7.36
CA ILE A 64 15.16 -15.32 7.12
C ILE A 64 16.20 -15.65 6.03
N LYS A 65 16.18 -16.87 5.50
CA LYS A 65 17.18 -17.34 4.54
C LYS A 65 16.71 -17.10 3.09
N GLY A 66 17.67 -16.79 2.22
CA GLY A 66 17.41 -16.57 0.80
C GLY A 66 16.74 -15.22 0.50
N ASP A 67 16.61 -14.91 -0.78
CA ASP A 67 16.09 -13.60 -1.22
C ASP A 67 14.60 -13.45 -0.88
N HIS A 68 13.77 -14.48 -1.02
CA HIS A 68 12.35 -14.43 -0.65
C HIS A 68 12.14 -14.26 0.87
N GLY A 69 12.92 -14.94 1.70
CA GLY A 69 12.84 -14.76 3.14
C GLY A 69 13.16 -13.31 3.55
N LYS A 70 14.26 -12.77 3.02
CA LYS A 70 14.65 -11.37 3.23
C LYS A 70 13.58 -10.40 2.73
N ALA A 71 13.00 -10.66 1.56
CA ALA A 71 11.91 -9.85 1.03
C ALA A 71 10.75 -9.74 2.02
N TRP A 72 10.23 -10.86 2.52
CA TRP A 72 9.09 -10.83 3.44
C TRP A 72 9.41 -10.21 4.80
N ILE A 73 10.66 -10.27 5.27
CA ILE A 73 11.09 -9.52 6.47
C ILE A 73 11.04 -8.01 6.20
N LEU A 74 11.50 -7.56 5.04
CA LEU A 74 11.42 -6.15 4.66
C LEU A 74 9.97 -5.67 4.55
N PHE A 75 9.09 -6.50 3.98
CA PHE A 75 7.65 -6.21 3.95
C PHE A 75 7.04 -6.14 5.35
N LEU A 76 7.47 -7.00 6.27
CA LEU A 76 7.05 -6.94 7.67
C LEU A 76 7.51 -5.64 8.35
N ILE A 77 8.75 -5.21 8.10
CA ILE A 77 9.26 -3.94 8.65
C ILE A 77 8.43 -2.77 8.11
N PHE A 78 8.17 -2.73 6.80
CA PHE A 78 7.27 -1.77 6.19
C PHE A 78 5.89 -1.76 6.87
N ALA A 79 5.26 -2.91 7.05
CA ALA A 79 3.94 -3.01 7.68
C ALA A 79 3.95 -2.54 9.15
N ILE A 80 5.05 -2.77 9.88
CA ILE A 80 5.21 -2.31 11.27
C ILE A 80 5.43 -0.80 11.33
N THR A 81 6.23 -0.22 10.43
CA THR A 81 6.46 1.24 10.41
C THR A 81 5.16 1.98 10.12
N TRP A 82 4.39 1.52 9.15
CA TRP A 82 3.10 2.11 8.82
C TRP A 82 2.05 1.89 9.92
N PHE A 83 2.02 0.71 10.53
CA PHE A 83 1.19 0.49 11.71
C PHE A 83 1.54 1.45 12.85
N ALA A 84 2.83 1.72 13.10
CA ALA A 84 3.27 2.67 14.11
C ALA A 84 2.80 4.10 13.79
N ALA A 85 2.92 4.54 12.54
CA ALA A 85 2.43 5.82 12.08
C ALA A 85 0.93 5.99 12.38
N GLU A 86 0.10 5.00 12.00
CA GLU A 86 -1.34 5.01 12.27
C GLU A 86 -1.66 5.05 13.78
N ARG A 87 -0.81 4.44 14.62
CA ARG A 87 -1.02 4.52 16.09
C ARG A 87 -0.65 5.87 16.65
N ILE A 88 0.36 6.53 16.09
CA ILE A 88 0.72 7.92 16.44
C ILE A 88 -0.42 8.85 16.05
N THR A 89 -0.94 8.77 14.83
CA THR A 89 -2.08 9.56 14.37
C THR A 89 -3.33 9.33 15.24
N LEU A 90 -3.65 8.08 15.55
CA LEU A 90 -4.75 7.74 16.46
C LEU A 90 -4.58 8.40 17.84
N TYR A 91 -3.36 8.37 18.38
CA TYR A 91 -3.04 8.98 19.68
C TYR A 91 -3.17 10.51 19.62
N ASN A 92 -2.62 11.15 18.60
CA ASN A 92 -2.69 12.60 18.42
C ASN A 92 -4.16 13.06 18.35
N ASN A 93 -4.96 12.38 17.53
CA ASN A 93 -6.38 12.71 17.37
C ASN A 93 -7.22 12.47 18.62
N LEU A 94 -7.18 11.25 19.19
CA LEU A 94 -8.11 10.85 20.25
C LEU A 94 -7.65 11.27 21.65
N VAL A 95 -6.36 11.44 21.89
CA VAL A 95 -5.81 11.73 23.22
C VAL A 95 -5.38 13.19 23.33
N LEU A 96 -4.69 13.73 22.31
CA LEU A 96 -4.23 15.10 22.32
C LEU A 96 -5.26 16.07 21.72
N GLY A 97 -6.18 15.59 20.87
CA GLY A 97 -7.15 16.43 20.16
C GLY A 97 -6.49 17.32 19.11
N GLU A 98 -5.40 16.85 18.50
CA GLU A 98 -4.60 17.58 17.52
C GLU A 98 -4.47 16.76 16.23
N GLU A 99 -4.42 17.45 15.10
CA GLU A 99 -4.20 16.88 13.76
C GLU A 99 -3.00 17.55 13.08
N PRO A 100 -1.79 17.42 13.65
CA PRO A 100 -0.62 18.09 13.09
C PRO A 100 -0.21 17.48 11.75
N PHE A 101 0.09 18.35 10.77
CA PHE A 101 0.78 17.98 9.54
C PHE A 101 1.86 19.02 9.22
N PRO A 102 3.13 18.61 9.04
CA PRO A 102 3.67 17.27 9.31
C PRO A 102 3.70 16.92 10.82
N SER A 103 3.70 15.60 11.09
CA SER A 103 3.77 15.04 12.43
C SER A 103 4.88 14.00 12.55
N GLU A 104 5.07 13.45 13.74
CA GLU A 104 5.98 12.33 13.96
C GLU A 104 5.57 11.07 13.16
N ALA A 105 4.28 10.93 12.83
CA ALA A 105 3.77 9.83 12.03
C ALA A 105 4.38 9.82 10.62
N ASP A 106 4.60 11.00 10.02
CA ASP A 106 5.16 11.15 8.69
C ASP A 106 6.56 10.55 8.57
N ALA A 107 7.37 10.63 9.64
CA ALA A 107 8.68 9.99 9.67
C ALA A 107 8.57 8.47 9.56
N PHE A 108 7.55 7.84 10.16
CA PHE A 108 7.32 6.41 10.08
C PHE A 108 6.74 5.99 8.73
N TRP A 109 5.78 6.75 8.16
CA TRP A 109 5.27 6.46 6.82
C TRP A 109 6.38 6.57 5.79
N LEU A 110 7.11 7.68 5.74
CA LEU A 110 8.21 7.87 4.79
C LEU A 110 9.33 6.84 4.97
N ALA A 111 9.66 6.45 6.22
CA ALA A 111 10.62 5.38 6.47
C ALA A 111 10.16 4.00 5.97
N GLY A 112 8.86 3.77 5.81
CA GLY A 112 8.31 2.52 5.27
C GLY A 112 8.61 2.32 3.79
N TYR A 113 8.63 3.37 2.98
CA TYR A 113 8.82 3.28 1.52
C TYR A 113 10.12 2.58 1.10
N PRO A 114 11.30 2.88 1.67
CA PRO A 114 12.53 2.15 1.38
C PRO A 114 12.40 0.63 1.62
N PHE A 115 11.72 0.23 2.69
CA PHE A 115 11.53 -1.19 3.00
C PHE A 115 10.58 -1.85 1.99
N LEU A 116 9.51 -1.18 1.58
CA LEU A 116 8.60 -1.66 0.53
C LEU A 116 9.32 -1.77 -0.82
N PHE A 117 10.10 -0.77 -1.19
CA PHE A 117 10.91 -0.79 -2.42
C PHE A 117 11.89 -1.97 -2.43
N VAL A 118 12.69 -2.10 -1.36
CA VAL A 118 13.71 -3.16 -1.26
C VAL A 118 13.05 -4.55 -1.17
N PHE A 119 11.87 -4.68 -0.52
CA PHE A 119 11.06 -5.91 -0.58
C PHE A 119 10.81 -6.34 -2.02
N MET A 120 10.32 -5.43 -2.88
CA MET A 120 10.03 -5.73 -4.27
C MET A 120 11.29 -6.11 -5.06
N ILE A 121 12.40 -5.42 -4.84
CA ILE A 121 13.68 -5.73 -5.48
C ILE A 121 14.16 -7.14 -5.09
N PHE A 122 14.14 -7.49 -3.79
CA PHE A 122 14.54 -8.83 -3.33
C PHE A 122 13.60 -9.92 -3.85
N TYR A 123 12.30 -9.63 -3.96
CA TYR A 123 11.33 -10.56 -4.52
C TYR A 123 11.57 -10.83 -6.00
N LEU A 124 11.92 -9.81 -6.78
CA LEU A 124 12.19 -9.90 -8.22
C LEU A 124 13.61 -10.40 -8.55
N LYS A 125 14.55 -10.29 -7.62
CA LYS A 125 15.98 -10.61 -7.84
C LYS A 125 16.25 -12.01 -8.42
N PRO A 126 15.57 -13.09 -8.00
CA PRO A 126 15.78 -14.42 -8.60
C PRO A 126 15.40 -14.48 -10.09
N LEU A 127 14.58 -13.56 -10.55
CA LEU A 127 14.06 -13.50 -11.93
C LEU A 127 14.69 -12.37 -12.76
N LYS A 128 15.76 -11.74 -12.29
CA LYS A 128 16.41 -10.59 -12.95
C LYS A 128 16.72 -10.82 -14.43
N ASN A 129 17.07 -12.05 -14.83
CA ASN A 129 17.38 -12.38 -16.22
C ASN A 129 16.13 -12.43 -17.13
N ALA A 130 14.94 -12.50 -16.57
CA ALA A 130 13.68 -12.45 -17.30
C ALA A 130 13.14 -11.01 -17.45
N ILE A 131 13.74 -10.04 -16.74
CA ILE A 131 13.34 -8.64 -16.79
C ILE A 131 13.93 -8.00 -18.04
N ALA A 132 13.09 -7.79 -19.04
CA ALA A 132 13.51 -7.15 -20.28
C ALA A 132 13.62 -5.61 -20.10
N LYS A 133 14.57 -4.97 -20.82
CA LYS A 133 14.72 -3.50 -20.81
C LYS A 133 13.43 -2.75 -21.13
N LYS A 134 12.60 -3.28 -22.05
CA LYS A 134 11.30 -2.69 -22.41
C LYS A 134 10.32 -2.68 -21.23
N MET A 135 10.38 -3.67 -20.33
CA MET A 135 9.52 -3.70 -19.12
C MET A 135 9.94 -2.58 -18.16
N ILE A 136 11.23 -2.36 -17.98
CA ILE A 136 11.77 -1.28 -17.15
C ILE A 136 11.36 0.07 -17.71
N LEU A 137 11.56 0.30 -19.02
CA LEU A 137 11.17 1.55 -19.67
C LEU A 137 9.67 1.81 -19.57
N PHE A 138 8.85 0.78 -19.75
CA PHE A 138 7.39 0.87 -19.60
C PHE A 138 7.00 1.24 -18.15
N ALA A 139 7.61 0.59 -17.16
CA ALA A 139 7.36 0.87 -15.76
C ALA A 139 7.75 2.31 -15.38
N ILE A 140 8.93 2.77 -15.83
CA ILE A 140 9.37 4.16 -15.62
C ILE A 140 8.42 5.15 -16.30
N ALA A 141 7.98 4.88 -17.53
CA ALA A 141 7.08 5.78 -18.25
C ALA A 141 5.73 5.94 -17.53
N ILE A 142 5.12 4.84 -17.05
CA ILE A 142 3.86 4.89 -16.29
C ILE A 142 4.06 5.61 -14.95
N SER A 143 5.12 5.26 -14.23
CA SER A 143 5.43 5.87 -12.93
C SER A 143 5.67 7.38 -13.04
N MET A 144 6.44 7.80 -14.03
CA MET A 144 6.68 9.23 -14.30
C MET A 144 5.41 9.94 -14.77
N SER A 145 4.52 9.26 -15.51
CA SER A 145 3.23 9.85 -15.91
C SER A 145 2.35 10.11 -14.69
N LEU A 146 2.31 9.18 -13.72
CA LEU A 146 1.58 9.35 -12.47
C LEU A 146 2.15 10.51 -11.66
N LEU A 147 3.47 10.55 -11.45
CA LEU A 147 4.14 11.63 -10.75
C LEU A 147 3.86 13.00 -11.42
N THR A 148 3.99 13.07 -12.76
CA THR A 148 3.73 14.30 -13.49
C THR A 148 2.29 14.76 -13.33
N LEU A 149 1.33 13.83 -13.33
CA LEU A 149 -0.08 14.14 -13.09
C LEU A 149 -0.30 14.67 -11.67
N SER A 150 0.28 14.03 -10.64
CA SER A 150 0.20 14.50 -9.26
C SER A 150 0.80 15.90 -9.11
N LEU A 151 2.01 16.13 -9.64
CA LEU A 151 2.65 17.45 -9.62
C LEU A 151 1.84 18.51 -10.36
N TYR A 152 1.25 18.16 -11.49
CA TYR A 152 0.37 19.07 -12.25
C TYR A 152 -0.86 19.46 -11.41
N ILE A 153 -1.54 18.49 -10.79
CA ILE A 153 -2.71 18.76 -9.96
C ILE A 153 -2.32 19.65 -8.77
N ILE A 154 -1.23 19.34 -8.07
CA ILE A 154 -0.72 20.14 -6.95
C ILE A 154 -0.41 21.59 -7.40
N SER A 155 0.14 21.76 -8.61
CA SER A 155 0.49 23.10 -9.15
C SER A 155 -0.73 23.97 -9.49
N LEU A 156 -1.94 23.42 -9.49
CA LEU A 156 -3.18 24.18 -9.69
C LEU A 156 -3.67 24.87 -8.41
N GLY A 157 -3.17 24.46 -7.24
CA GLY A 157 -3.47 25.09 -5.94
C GLY A 157 -2.58 26.30 -5.66
N GLU A 158 -2.98 27.09 -4.66
CA GLU A 158 -2.13 28.16 -4.10
C GLU A 158 -1.13 27.54 -3.13
N VAL A 159 0.11 27.32 -3.57
CA VAL A 159 1.11 26.54 -2.83
C VAL A 159 2.29 27.42 -2.40
N ASP A 160 2.59 27.44 -1.10
CA ASP A 160 3.89 27.90 -0.61
C ASP A 160 4.92 26.77 -0.74
N PHE A 161 5.73 26.83 -1.81
CA PHE A 161 6.77 25.83 -2.11
C PHE A 161 7.88 25.75 -1.04
N ASN A 162 7.93 26.67 -0.09
CA ASN A 162 8.92 26.70 0.97
C ASN A 162 8.37 26.18 2.31
N SER A 163 7.08 25.87 2.38
CA SER A 163 6.50 25.34 3.61
C SER A 163 6.98 23.91 3.88
N LEU A 164 7.06 23.55 5.15
CA LEU A 164 7.45 22.19 5.55
C LEU A 164 6.35 21.19 5.14
N GLU A 165 5.09 21.61 5.23
CA GLU A 165 3.90 20.86 4.79
C GLU A 165 4.02 20.45 3.32
N PHE A 166 4.40 21.41 2.48
CA PHE A 166 4.60 21.14 1.05
C PHE A 166 5.75 20.16 0.81
N VAL A 167 6.90 20.35 1.45
CA VAL A 167 8.08 19.48 1.25
C VAL A 167 7.80 18.05 1.69
N VAL A 168 7.18 17.87 2.86
CA VAL A 168 6.82 16.56 3.38
C VAL A 168 5.72 15.93 2.53
N GLY A 169 4.65 16.67 2.24
CA GLY A 169 3.54 16.19 1.42
C GLY A 169 3.96 15.77 0.01
N LEU A 170 4.88 16.53 -0.63
CA LEU A 170 5.43 16.20 -1.94
C LEU A 170 6.29 14.92 -1.90
N SER A 171 6.88 14.60 -0.76
CA SER A 171 7.72 13.38 -0.62
C SER A 171 6.92 12.11 -0.85
N TYR A 172 5.61 12.08 -0.56
CA TYR A 172 4.74 10.93 -0.72
C TYR A 172 4.52 10.56 -2.20
N PRO A 173 3.99 11.41 -3.10
CA PRO A 173 3.82 11.04 -4.50
C PRO A 173 5.15 10.74 -5.22
N ILE A 174 6.27 11.30 -4.75
CA ILE A 174 7.61 10.92 -5.24
C ILE A 174 7.95 9.48 -4.81
N ALA A 175 7.74 9.14 -3.53
CA ALA A 175 8.01 7.81 -3.01
C ALA A 175 7.12 6.75 -3.67
N ASP A 176 5.82 7.02 -3.85
CA ASP A 176 4.89 6.15 -4.57
C ASP A 176 5.35 5.87 -6.00
N SER A 177 5.76 6.91 -6.70
CA SER A 177 6.27 6.78 -8.06
C SER A 177 7.51 5.90 -8.12
N ILE A 178 8.38 5.96 -7.12
CA ILE A 178 9.57 5.09 -7.03
C ILE A 178 9.18 3.63 -6.80
N VAL A 179 8.28 3.35 -5.86
CA VAL A 179 7.86 1.97 -5.54
C VAL A 179 6.95 1.37 -6.61
N LEU A 180 6.25 2.19 -7.39
CA LEU A 180 5.43 1.75 -8.50
C LEU A 180 6.26 1.09 -9.61
N ILE A 181 7.52 1.52 -9.83
CA ILE A 181 8.38 0.93 -10.86
C ILE A 181 8.55 -0.59 -10.68
N PRO A 182 9.08 -1.09 -9.55
CA PRO A 182 9.20 -2.54 -9.35
C PRO A 182 7.85 -3.25 -9.27
N ALA A 183 6.78 -2.58 -8.82
CA ALA A 183 5.44 -3.15 -8.81
C ALA A 183 4.94 -3.46 -10.23
N ILE A 184 5.09 -2.53 -11.18
CA ILE A 184 4.74 -2.72 -12.60
C ILE A 184 5.61 -3.81 -13.23
N ILE A 185 6.92 -3.84 -12.94
CA ILE A 185 7.80 -4.90 -13.41
C ILE A 185 7.31 -6.26 -12.92
N GLY A 186 6.96 -6.38 -11.64
CA GLY A 186 6.41 -7.60 -11.08
C GLY A 186 5.07 -7.99 -11.72
N LEU A 187 4.16 -7.04 -11.92
CA LEU A 187 2.89 -7.29 -12.60
C LEU A 187 3.10 -7.84 -14.03
N THR A 188 3.99 -7.22 -14.80
CA THR A 188 4.25 -7.65 -16.18
C THR A 188 4.97 -9.01 -16.23
N LEU A 189 5.88 -9.27 -15.29
CA LEU A 189 6.66 -10.51 -15.22
C LEU A 189 5.79 -11.72 -14.82
N PHE A 190 4.86 -11.52 -13.89
CA PHE A 190 3.99 -12.57 -13.36
C PHE A 190 2.61 -12.60 -14.02
N PHE A 191 2.41 -11.89 -15.12
CA PHE A 191 1.13 -11.81 -15.81
C PHE A 191 0.59 -13.20 -16.15
N GLY A 192 -0.61 -13.53 -15.67
CA GLY A 192 -1.24 -14.85 -15.82
C GLY A 192 -0.67 -15.97 -14.94
N GLY A 193 0.41 -15.74 -14.17
CA GLY A 193 1.01 -16.70 -13.26
C GLY A 193 0.33 -16.81 -11.90
N LYS A 194 0.77 -17.74 -11.06
CA LYS A 194 0.20 -18.02 -9.71
C LYS A 194 0.27 -16.83 -8.76
N VAL A 195 1.27 -15.94 -8.91
CA VAL A 195 1.47 -14.74 -8.07
C VAL A 195 0.95 -13.46 -8.71
N ASN A 196 0.33 -13.55 -9.88
CA ASN A 196 -0.22 -12.39 -10.59
C ASN A 196 -1.18 -11.57 -9.69
N PHE A 197 -2.01 -12.23 -8.92
CA PHE A 197 -2.98 -11.56 -8.06
C PHE A 197 -2.29 -10.67 -7.00
N LEU A 198 -1.21 -11.15 -6.36
CA LEU A 198 -0.42 -10.34 -5.43
C LEU A 198 0.11 -9.08 -6.12
N TRP A 199 0.78 -9.26 -7.29
CA TRP A 199 1.40 -8.13 -7.98
C TRP A 199 0.37 -7.15 -8.56
N SER A 200 -0.77 -7.65 -9.02
CA SER A 200 -1.89 -6.78 -9.44
C SER A 200 -2.38 -5.92 -8.27
N LEU A 201 -2.55 -6.51 -7.09
CA LEU A 201 -3.00 -5.77 -5.91
C LEU A 201 -1.93 -4.81 -5.40
N MET A 202 -0.63 -5.17 -5.48
CA MET A 202 0.46 -4.24 -5.17
C MET A 202 0.43 -3.01 -6.09
N CYS A 203 0.31 -3.20 -7.42
CA CYS A 203 0.20 -2.08 -8.36
C CYS A 203 -1.05 -1.22 -8.09
N ILE A 204 -2.21 -1.85 -7.92
CA ILE A 204 -3.47 -1.13 -7.69
C ILE A 204 -3.38 -0.35 -6.37
N GLY A 205 -2.86 -0.96 -5.31
CA GLY A 205 -2.70 -0.33 -4.02
C GLY A 205 -1.81 0.91 -4.10
N ILE A 206 -0.62 0.82 -4.71
CA ILE A 206 0.30 1.95 -4.86
C ILE A 206 -0.31 3.08 -5.70
N VAL A 207 -1.07 2.77 -6.76
CA VAL A 207 -1.77 3.80 -7.54
C VAL A 207 -2.86 4.48 -6.70
N ILE A 208 -3.61 3.72 -5.90
CA ILE A 208 -4.62 4.27 -4.99
C ILE A 208 -3.95 5.16 -3.93
N GLU A 209 -2.83 4.73 -3.38
CA GLU A 209 -2.04 5.50 -2.41
C GLU A 209 -1.57 6.83 -2.99
N ALA A 210 -0.95 6.81 -4.17
CA ALA A 210 -0.50 8.03 -4.85
C ALA A 210 -1.65 9.02 -5.14
N ILE A 211 -2.85 8.50 -5.44
CA ILE A 211 -4.06 9.34 -5.60
C ILE A 211 -4.49 9.91 -4.24
N ALA A 212 -4.44 9.09 -3.19
CA ALA A 212 -4.79 9.50 -1.84
C ALA A 212 -3.82 10.57 -1.31
N ASP A 213 -2.51 10.38 -1.46
CA ASP A 213 -1.48 11.32 -1.06
C ASP A 213 -1.59 12.65 -1.80
N THR A 214 -1.89 12.60 -3.10
CA THR A 214 -2.15 13.83 -3.88
C THR A 214 -3.40 14.55 -3.37
N GLY A 215 -4.48 13.82 -3.09
CA GLY A 215 -5.73 14.38 -2.54
C GLY A 215 -5.56 14.92 -1.13
N PHE A 216 -4.81 14.22 -0.28
CA PHE A 216 -4.47 14.66 1.07
C PHE A 216 -3.68 15.96 1.05
N LEU A 217 -2.62 16.04 0.23
CA LEU A 217 -1.80 17.25 0.14
C LEU A 217 -2.64 18.46 -0.29
N LEU A 218 -3.52 18.30 -1.29
CA LEU A 218 -4.41 19.38 -1.72
C LEU A 218 -5.36 19.82 -0.59
N ALA A 219 -6.03 18.87 0.06
CA ALA A 219 -6.95 19.16 1.14
C ALA A 219 -6.25 19.81 2.35
N SER A 220 -5.00 19.41 2.63
CA SER A 220 -4.18 20.02 3.70
C SER A 220 -3.73 21.43 3.35
N LEU A 221 -3.34 21.69 2.10
CA LEU A 221 -2.95 23.02 1.65
C LEU A 221 -4.14 24.01 1.62
N ASP A 222 -5.36 23.49 1.40
CA ASP A 222 -6.61 24.27 1.39
C ASP A 222 -7.26 24.39 2.80
N ASP A 223 -6.61 23.88 3.86
CA ASP A 223 -7.15 23.82 5.24
C ASP A 223 -8.53 23.10 5.31
N THR A 224 -8.78 22.15 4.42
CA THR A 224 -10.06 21.41 4.36
C THR A 224 -9.94 19.97 4.84
N TYR A 225 -8.72 19.48 5.03
CA TYR A 225 -8.48 18.12 5.53
C TYR A 225 -8.89 18.02 7.02
N TYR A 226 -9.44 16.88 7.36
CA TYR A 226 -9.67 16.39 8.72
C TYR A 226 -9.60 14.88 8.70
N GLU A 227 -9.25 14.25 9.81
CA GLU A 227 -9.25 12.80 9.91
C GLU A 227 -10.68 12.25 9.68
N GLY A 228 -10.82 11.29 8.77
CA GLY A 228 -12.13 10.84 8.28
C GLY A 228 -12.62 11.59 7.04
N HIS A 229 -11.80 12.47 6.46
CA HIS A 229 -12.07 13.08 5.16
C HIS A 229 -12.32 11.99 4.09
N PRO A 230 -13.11 12.24 3.04
CA PRO A 230 -13.35 11.25 1.99
C PRO A 230 -12.09 10.65 1.35
N VAL A 231 -10.95 11.32 1.38
CA VAL A 231 -9.66 10.79 0.91
C VAL A 231 -9.21 9.58 1.73
N ASP A 232 -9.55 9.50 3.01
CA ASP A 232 -9.18 8.40 3.91
C ASP A 232 -9.81 7.06 3.51
N ILE A 233 -10.86 7.09 2.70
CA ILE A 233 -11.40 5.90 2.06
C ILE A 233 -10.31 5.19 1.25
N LEU A 234 -9.49 5.96 0.52
CA LEU A 234 -8.43 5.45 -0.35
C LEU A 234 -7.27 4.87 0.47
N PHE A 235 -6.87 5.54 1.54
CA PHE A 235 -5.85 5.02 2.48
C PHE A 235 -6.30 3.72 3.13
N ASN A 236 -7.54 3.63 3.62
CA ASN A 236 -8.09 2.39 4.15
C ASN A 236 -8.17 1.27 3.09
N TRP A 237 -8.50 1.62 1.84
CA TRP A 237 -8.51 0.67 0.72
C TRP A 237 -7.12 0.11 0.43
N TYR A 238 -6.09 0.94 0.48
CA TYR A 238 -4.71 0.52 0.28
C TYR A 238 -4.31 -0.59 1.26
N TYR A 239 -4.52 -0.41 2.57
CA TYR A 239 -4.23 -1.43 3.57
C TYR A 239 -5.03 -2.72 3.35
N ALA A 240 -6.32 -2.61 3.03
CA ALA A 240 -7.16 -3.75 2.72
C ALA A 240 -6.64 -4.51 1.49
N ILE A 241 -6.34 -3.82 0.41
CA ILE A 241 -5.84 -4.39 -0.85
C ILE A 241 -4.52 -5.13 -0.62
N PHE A 242 -3.59 -4.55 0.11
CA PHE A 242 -2.31 -5.20 0.45
C PHE A 242 -2.53 -6.44 1.31
N SER A 243 -3.39 -6.35 2.31
CA SER A 243 -3.75 -7.49 3.17
C SER A 243 -4.32 -8.66 2.36
N PHE A 244 -5.22 -8.39 1.43
CA PHE A 244 -5.78 -9.43 0.54
C PHE A 244 -4.73 -10.02 -0.41
N GLY A 245 -3.79 -9.21 -0.91
CA GLY A 245 -2.66 -9.67 -1.72
C GLY A 245 -1.79 -10.65 -0.96
N VAL A 246 -1.37 -10.29 0.25
CA VAL A 246 -0.55 -11.13 1.12
C VAL A 246 -1.31 -12.40 1.55
N TYR A 247 -2.59 -12.30 1.93
CA TYR A 247 -3.41 -13.45 2.27
C TYR A 247 -3.54 -14.44 1.12
N HIS A 248 -3.79 -13.95 -0.10
CA HIS A 248 -3.82 -14.81 -1.29
C HIS A 248 -2.49 -15.53 -1.47
N HIS A 249 -1.38 -14.82 -1.35
CA HIS A 249 -0.05 -15.42 -1.49
C HIS A 249 0.19 -16.52 -0.44
N ILE A 250 -0.20 -16.28 0.82
CA ILE A 250 -0.16 -17.31 1.87
C ILE A 250 -0.97 -18.56 1.48
N THR A 251 -2.16 -18.38 0.88
CA THR A 251 -3.04 -19.50 0.55
C THR A 251 -2.56 -20.30 -0.66
N VAL A 252 -1.98 -19.64 -1.67
CA VAL A 252 -1.43 -20.30 -2.87
C VAL A 252 -0.25 -21.20 -2.52
N PHE A 253 0.59 -20.78 -1.58
CA PHE A 253 1.79 -21.54 -1.19
C PHE A 253 1.60 -22.39 0.07
N LYS A 254 0.36 -22.74 0.45
CA LYS A 254 0.05 -23.50 1.65
C LYS A 254 0.68 -24.90 1.67
N ASP A 255 0.82 -25.54 0.50
CA ASP A 255 1.26 -26.93 0.38
C ASP A 255 2.78 -27.11 0.19
N HIS A 256 3.54 -26.03 0.08
CA HIS A 256 4.95 -26.08 -0.31
C HIS A 256 5.97 -26.22 0.83
N ARG A 257 5.56 -26.69 2.01
CA ARG A 257 6.50 -26.95 3.13
C ARG A 257 7.54 -28.04 2.83
N LYS A 258 7.37 -28.80 1.75
CA LYS A 258 8.23 -29.98 1.47
C LYS A 258 9.43 -29.69 0.56
N ASP A 259 9.44 -28.61 -0.22
CA ASP A 259 10.60 -28.26 -1.06
C ASP A 259 10.59 -26.79 -1.50
N PRO A 260 11.30 -25.88 -0.78
CA PRO A 260 11.35 -24.46 -1.10
C PRO A 260 12.05 -24.14 -2.43
N TYR A 261 12.84 -25.05 -2.96
CA TYR A 261 13.72 -24.80 -4.11
C TYR A 261 13.20 -25.36 -5.45
N LYS A 262 12.21 -26.26 -5.42
CA LYS A 262 11.68 -26.90 -6.64
C LYS A 262 10.84 -25.99 -7.51
N ASN A 263 10.45 -24.81 -7.02
CA ASN A 263 9.34 -24.03 -7.54
C ASN A 263 9.67 -22.69 -8.20
N VAL A 264 10.93 -22.30 -8.33
CA VAL A 264 11.26 -21.06 -9.09
C VAL A 264 10.89 -21.23 -10.58
N GLN A 265 10.92 -22.47 -11.09
CA GLN A 265 10.48 -22.78 -12.47
C GLN A 265 8.96 -22.89 -12.63
N GLU A 266 8.21 -23.19 -11.56
CA GLU A 266 6.74 -23.26 -11.58
C GLU A 266 6.03 -21.90 -11.33
N LEU A 267 6.80 -20.84 -11.04
CA LEU A 267 6.28 -19.49 -10.86
C LEU A 267 6.00 -18.75 -12.19
N ARG A 268 6.37 -19.40 -13.33
CA ARG A 268 6.08 -18.91 -14.68
C ARG A 268 4.70 -19.31 -15.18
#